data_13b879b9e059e4c47323dffc970653b7
#
_entry.id   13b879b9e059e4c47323dffc970653b7
#
_cell.length_a   1.000
_cell.length_b   1.000
_cell.length_c   1.000
_cell.angle_alpha   90.00
_cell.angle_beta   90.00
_cell.angle_gamma   90.00
#
_symmetry.space_group_name_H-M   'P 1'
#
loop_
_entity.id
_entity.type
_entity.pdbx_description
1 polymer ?
#
loop_
_entity_poly.entity_id
_entity_poly.type
_entity_poly.pdbx_seq_one_letter_code
_entity_poly.pdbx_strand_id
1 'polypeptide(L)'
;MRRKFCLVCSRPLVLFQLLSAEIWIHAPGQVEDGDHMPVPVDNIDVSARQRCDFCNADPAVGLLPVAGEIRIPPFLVSANQPWAVCATCRDLISADRWDDLIHHAAETVAAGIASGATKRSLLDELGRMIRQVRAQVTGPVRPLDELT
;
A
#
# COMPACT_ATOMS: atom_id res chain seq x y z
N MET A 1 -9.54 1.25 -14.37
CA MET A 1 -9.25 1.75 -13.01
C MET A 1 -8.06 2.69 -13.06
N ARG A 2 -8.24 3.90 -12.60
CA ARG A 2 -7.18 4.91 -12.68
C ARG A 2 -6.24 4.72 -11.49
N ARG A 3 -4.97 4.55 -11.74
CA ARG A 3 -3.94 4.52 -10.72
C ARG A 3 -2.90 5.58 -11.05
N LYS A 4 -2.60 6.43 -10.07
CA LYS A 4 -1.61 7.49 -10.24
C LYS A 4 -0.44 7.30 -9.28
N PHE A 5 0.70 7.78 -9.71
CA PHE A 5 1.95 7.73 -8.96
C PHE A 5 2.49 9.14 -8.77
N CYS A 6 3.26 9.34 -7.73
CA CYS A 6 3.97 10.60 -7.54
C CYS A 6 5.21 10.64 -8.44
N LEU A 7 5.32 11.68 -9.25
CA LEU A 7 6.47 11.87 -10.14
C LEU A 7 7.79 11.99 -9.36
N VAL A 8 7.74 12.56 -8.16
CA VAL A 8 8.93 12.84 -7.35
C VAL A 8 9.46 11.58 -6.67
N CYS A 9 8.61 10.84 -5.97
CA CYS A 9 9.04 9.68 -5.18
C CYS A 9 8.66 8.33 -5.80
N SER A 10 7.91 8.33 -6.90
CA SER A 10 7.48 7.13 -7.63
C SER A 10 6.54 6.22 -6.85
N ARG A 11 6.00 6.67 -5.73
CA ARG A 11 5.06 5.89 -4.93
C ARG A 11 3.64 6.01 -5.47
N PRO A 12 2.81 4.97 -5.32
CA PRO A 12 1.40 5.07 -5.69
C PRO A 12 0.69 6.06 -4.79
N LEU A 13 -0.21 6.84 -5.39
CA LEU A 13 -1.03 7.81 -4.69
C LEU A 13 -2.42 7.26 -4.42
N VAL A 14 -3.06 7.80 -3.41
CA VAL A 14 -4.43 7.46 -3.02
C VAL A 14 -5.35 8.59 -3.44
N LEU A 15 -6.47 8.24 -4.08
CA LEU A 15 -7.48 9.22 -4.45
C LEU A 15 -8.33 9.57 -3.24
N PHE A 16 -8.34 10.85 -2.93
CA PHE A 16 -9.22 11.43 -1.92
C PHE A 16 -10.23 12.34 -2.61
N GLN A 17 -11.52 12.03 -2.46
CA GLN A 17 -12.58 12.88 -3.01
C GLN A 17 -13.16 13.76 -1.93
N LEU A 18 -13.07 15.07 -2.15
CA LEU A 18 -13.66 16.08 -1.28
C LEU A 18 -14.64 16.92 -2.12
N LEU A 19 -15.94 16.77 -1.84
CA LEU A 19 -16.99 17.41 -2.63
C LEU A 19 -16.90 17.00 -4.10
N SER A 20 -16.64 17.93 -5.00
CA SER A 20 -16.47 17.66 -6.43
C SER A 20 -15.01 17.59 -6.87
N ALA A 21 -14.06 17.75 -5.94
CA ALA A 21 -12.63 17.76 -6.25
C ALA A 21 -11.99 16.39 -6.01
N GLU A 22 -11.18 15.95 -6.96
CA GLU A 22 -10.30 14.79 -6.82
C GLU A 22 -8.93 15.25 -6.35
N ILE A 23 -8.47 14.74 -5.22
CA ILE A 23 -7.15 15.05 -4.67
C ILE A 23 -6.36 13.77 -4.56
N TRP A 24 -5.17 13.76 -5.13
CA TRP A 24 -4.24 12.64 -5.02
C TRP A 24 -3.22 12.93 -3.93
N ILE A 25 -3.11 12.04 -2.96
CA ILE A 25 -2.23 12.22 -1.80
C ILE A 25 -1.35 10.98 -1.62
N HIS A 26 -0.22 11.15 -0.93
CA HIS A 26 0.57 10.03 -0.47
C HIS A 26 -0.23 9.21 0.54
N ALA A 27 -0.04 7.89 0.55
CA ALA A 27 -0.71 7.04 1.53
C ALA A 27 -0.25 7.43 2.95
N PRO A 28 -1.14 7.34 3.96
CA PRO A 28 -0.78 7.68 5.34
C PRO A 28 0.42 6.87 5.83
N GLY A 29 1.30 7.52 6.60
CA GLY A 29 2.51 6.91 7.13
C GLY A 29 3.69 6.90 6.19
N GLN A 30 3.54 7.40 4.97
CA GLN A 30 4.68 7.58 4.06
C GLN A 30 5.44 8.85 4.42
N VAL A 31 6.76 8.75 4.44
CA VAL A 31 7.65 9.86 4.84
C VAL A 31 7.54 11.05 3.87
N GLU A 32 7.22 10.77 2.63
CA GLU A 32 7.18 11.73 1.54
C GLU A 32 6.17 12.86 1.73
N ASP A 33 5.12 12.63 2.50
CA ASP A 33 4.09 13.66 2.72
C ASP A 33 4.63 14.91 3.45
N GLY A 34 5.69 14.75 4.25
CA GLY A 34 6.34 15.89 4.92
C GLY A 34 7.47 16.51 4.10
N ASP A 35 7.91 15.84 3.04
CA ASP A 35 9.09 16.17 2.27
C ASP A 35 8.74 16.93 0.98
N HIS A 36 7.66 16.53 0.31
CA HIS A 36 7.21 17.18 -0.93
C HIS A 36 5.71 16.99 -1.15
N MET A 37 5.15 17.84 -1.99
CA MET A 37 3.77 17.71 -2.43
C MET A 37 3.63 16.60 -3.47
N PRO A 38 2.52 15.86 -3.46
CA PRO A 38 2.27 14.86 -4.50
C PRO A 38 2.18 15.50 -5.89
N VAL A 39 2.85 14.89 -6.87
CA VAL A 39 2.75 15.28 -8.27
C VAL A 39 2.16 14.09 -9.04
N PRO A 40 0.83 14.00 -9.20
CA PRO A 40 0.19 12.83 -9.77
C PRO A 40 0.44 12.68 -11.26
N VAL A 41 0.90 11.49 -11.67
CA VAL A 41 1.10 11.12 -13.07
C VAL A 41 0.54 9.72 -13.32
N ASP A 42 0.07 9.48 -14.55
CA ASP A 42 -0.57 8.20 -14.90
C ASP A 42 0.43 7.12 -15.34
N ASN A 43 1.49 7.51 -16.02
CA ASN A 43 2.38 6.60 -16.73
C ASN A 43 3.77 6.57 -16.14
N ILE A 44 3.92 5.91 -14.99
CA ILE A 44 5.24 5.52 -14.51
C ILE A 44 5.45 4.05 -14.87
N ASP A 45 6.67 3.67 -15.17
CA ASP A 45 7.06 2.27 -15.27
C ASP A 45 6.85 1.61 -13.90
N VAL A 46 5.71 0.94 -13.78
CA VAL A 46 5.24 0.34 -12.52
C VAL A 46 6.22 -0.74 -12.06
N SER A 47 6.75 -1.53 -12.99
CA SER A 47 7.67 -2.63 -12.67
C SER A 47 8.98 -2.16 -12.04
N ALA A 48 9.45 -0.95 -12.44
CA ALA A 48 10.73 -0.43 -11.98
C ALA A 48 10.63 0.39 -10.70
N ARG A 49 9.46 0.96 -10.38
CA ARG A 49 9.36 2.01 -9.36
C ARG A 49 8.34 1.76 -8.25
N GLN A 50 7.39 0.86 -8.44
CA GLN A 50 6.35 0.64 -7.45
C GLN A 50 6.91 -0.08 -6.22
N ARG A 51 6.59 0.43 -5.04
CA ARG A 51 6.93 -0.20 -3.78
C ARG A 51 5.78 -1.03 -3.23
N CYS A 52 6.10 -1.93 -2.31
CA CYS A 52 5.12 -2.77 -1.63
C CYS A 52 4.11 -1.92 -0.85
N ASP A 53 2.82 -2.17 -1.05
CA ASP A 53 1.76 -1.45 -0.36
C ASP A 53 1.59 -1.90 1.11
N PHE A 54 2.13 -3.06 1.48
CA PHE A 54 2.05 -3.58 2.84
C PHE A 54 3.19 -3.11 3.74
N CYS A 55 4.42 -3.37 3.37
CA CYS A 55 5.57 -3.02 4.19
C CYS A 55 6.26 -1.71 3.79
N ASN A 56 5.97 -1.21 2.60
CA ASN A 56 6.47 0.06 2.09
C ASN A 56 8.00 0.16 1.96
N ALA A 57 8.72 -0.96 2.03
CA ALA A 57 10.19 -0.96 2.03
C ALA A 57 10.78 -1.39 0.69
N ASP A 58 10.38 -2.54 0.20
CA ASP A 58 11.01 -3.18 -0.96
C ASP A 58 10.21 -2.92 -2.24
N PRO A 59 10.84 -3.03 -3.41
CA PRO A 59 10.14 -2.91 -4.67
C PRO A 59 9.10 -4.02 -4.84
N ALA A 60 8.00 -3.69 -5.46
CA ALA A 60 6.95 -4.65 -5.77
C ALA A 60 7.38 -5.63 -6.85
N VAL A 61 7.02 -6.89 -6.69
CA VAL A 61 7.24 -7.95 -7.67
C VAL A 61 5.92 -8.49 -8.25
N GLY A 62 4.79 -8.12 -7.67
CA GLY A 62 3.49 -8.57 -8.11
C GLY A 62 2.35 -7.71 -7.62
N LEU A 63 1.14 -8.01 -8.09
CA LEU A 63 -0.09 -7.38 -7.66
C LEU A 63 -1.05 -8.42 -7.08
N LEU A 64 -1.58 -8.12 -5.90
CA LEU A 64 -2.63 -8.91 -5.27
C LEU A 64 -3.99 -8.35 -5.70
N PRO A 65 -4.84 -9.14 -6.37
CA PRO A 65 -6.16 -8.66 -6.76
C PRO A 65 -7.07 -8.53 -5.54
N VAL A 66 -7.62 -7.34 -5.37
CA VAL A 66 -8.49 -6.99 -4.25
C VAL A 66 -9.72 -6.28 -4.80
N ALA A 67 -10.90 -6.72 -4.39
CA ALA A 67 -12.17 -6.09 -4.76
C ALA A 67 -12.77 -5.36 -3.56
N GLY A 68 -13.66 -4.38 -3.83
CA GLY A 68 -14.35 -3.66 -2.77
C GLY A 68 -13.51 -2.57 -2.11
N GLU A 69 -14.00 -2.10 -0.99
CA GLU A 69 -13.42 -0.97 -0.27
C GLU A 69 -12.50 -1.43 0.85
N ILE A 70 -11.32 -0.81 0.91
CA ILE A 70 -10.38 -0.98 2.03
C ILE A 70 -10.25 0.37 2.73
N ARG A 71 -10.55 0.40 4.01
CA ARG A 71 -10.40 1.61 4.82
C ARG A 71 -8.96 1.70 5.33
N ILE A 72 -8.31 2.77 4.95
CA ILE A 72 -6.92 3.06 5.33
C ILE A 72 -6.95 4.16 6.39
N PRO A 73 -6.46 3.91 7.62
CA PRO A 73 -6.42 4.94 8.66
C PRO A 73 -5.66 6.19 8.19
N PRO A 74 -6.07 7.41 8.59
CA PRO A 74 -7.19 7.69 9.49
C PRO A 74 -8.57 7.73 8.83
N PHE A 75 -8.69 8.05 7.53
CA PHE A 75 -10.01 8.23 6.88
C PHE A 75 -9.98 8.05 5.36
N LEU A 76 -8.97 7.42 4.82
CA LEU A 76 -8.87 7.16 3.39
C LEU A 76 -9.57 5.85 3.03
N VAL A 77 -10.03 5.77 1.79
CA VAL A 77 -10.65 4.56 1.24
C VAL A 77 -9.98 4.22 -0.09
N SER A 78 -9.48 3.00 -0.21
CA SER A 78 -9.07 2.42 -1.48
C SER A 78 -10.20 1.55 -2.01
N ALA A 79 -10.59 1.71 -3.26
CA ALA A 79 -11.70 0.97 -3.84
C ALA A 79 -11.27 0.23 -5.11
N ASN A 80 -11.48 -1.09 -5.12
CA ASN A 80 -11.26 -1.95 -6.30
C ASN A 80 -9.87 -1.79 -6.94
N GLN A 81 -8.84 -1.59 -6.14
CA GLN A 81 -7.47 -1.46 -6.61
C GLN A 81 -6.63 -2.66 -6.17
N PRO A 82 -5.81 -3.21 -7.08
CA PRO A 82 -4.86 -4.25 -6.69
C PRO A 82 -3.80 -3.67 -5.75
N TRP A 83 -3.31 -4.49 -4.85
CA TRP A 83 -2.27 -4.12 -3.89
C TRP A 83 -0.92 -4.65 -4.35
N ALA A 84 0.06 -3.77 -4.42
CA ALA A 84 1.42 -4.13 -4.80
C ALA A 84 2.11 -4.86 -3.66
N VAL A 85 2.83 -5.93 -3.98
CA VAL A 85 3.52 -6.77 -2.99
C VAL A 85 4.98 -6.99 -3.37
N CYS A 86 5.87 -6.88 -2.40
CA CYS A 86 7.26 -7.30 -2.54
C CYS A 86 7.38 -8.83 -2.41
N ALA A 87 8.56 -9.35 -2.66
CA ALA A 87 8.81 -10.80 -2.60
C ALA A 87 8.48 -11.39 -1.22
N THR A 88 8.89 -10.73 -0.14
CA THR A 88 8.64 -11.19 1.23
C THR A 88 7.13 -11.22 1.54
N CYS A 89 6.42 -10.12 1.26
CA CYS A 89 4.97 -10.07 1.50
C CYS A 89 4.22 -11.06 0.61
N ARG A 90 4.61 -11.21 -0.65
CA ARG A 90 4.05 -12.23 -1.55
C ARG A 90 4.16 -13.63 -0.95
N ASP A 91 5.33 -13.98 -0.45
CA ASP A 91 5.58 -15.31 0.10
C ASP A 91 4.73 -15.57 1.35
N LEU A 92 4.58 -14.57 2.22
CA LEU A 92 3.70 -14.66 3.39
C LEU A 92 2.23 -14.83 3.00
N ILE A 93 1.76 -14.07 2.03
CA ILE A 93 0.39 -14.16 1.52
C ILE A 93 0.14 -15.53 0.88
N SER A 94 1.06 -16.00 0.05
CA SER A 94 0.94 -17.29 -0.63
C SER A 94 0.95 -18.47 0.34
N ALA A 95 1.59 -18.32 1.49
CA ALA A 95 1.60 -19.32 2.56
C ALA A 95 0.44 -19.15 3.56
N ASP A 96 -0.48 -18.23 3.30
CA ASP A 96 -1.60 -17.86 4.19
C ASP A 96 -1.14 -17.45 5.60
N ARG A 97 0.00 -16.78 5.67
CA ARG A 97 0.61 -16.29 6.92
C ARG A 97 0.33 -14.81 7.13
N TRP A 98 -0.94 -14.46 7.23
CA TRP A 98 -1.37 -13.07 7.33
C TRP A 98 -0.99 -12.39 8.64
N ASP A 99 -0.97 -13.13 9.75
CA ASP A 99 -0.52 -12.57 11.04
C ASP A 99 0.96 -12.20 10.98
N ASP A 100 1.78 -13.04 10.35
CA ASP A 100 3.20 -12.74 10.15
C ASP A 100 3.39 -11.55 9.21
N LEU A 101 2.54 -11.43 8.20
CA LEU A 101 2.53 -10.27 7.31
C LEU A 101 2.25 -8.98 8.08
N ILE A 102 1.27 -8.99 8.98
CA ILE A 102 0.94 -7.83 9.82
C ILE A 102 2.13 -7.43 10.68
N HIS A 103 2.79 -8.39 11.32
CA HIS A 103 3.97 -8.12 12.14
C HIS A 103 5.14 -7.60 11.30
N HIS A 104 5.40 -8.21 10.15
CA HIS A 104 6.44 -7.77 9.23
C HIS A 104 6.21 -6.33 8.76
N ALA A 105 4.98 -6.01 8.34
CA ALA A 105 4.63 -4.66 7.89
C ALA A 105 4.78 -3.63 9.02
N ALA A 106 4.31 -3.97 10.23
CA ALA A 106 4.40 -3.08 11.38
C ALA A 106 5.86 -2.81 11.77
N GLU A 107 6.70 -3.83 11.81
CA GLU A 107 8.13 -3.68 12.13
C GLU A 107 8.86 -2.83 11.08
N THR A 108 8.57 -3.08 9.82
CA THR A 108 9.24 -2.37 8.73
C THR A 108 8.85 -0.89 8.70
N VAL A 109 7.55 -0.59 8.86
CA VAL A 109 7.07 0.79 8.91
C VAL A 109 7.56 1.48 10.20
N ALA A 110 7.54 0.79 11.33
CA ALA A 110 7.97 1.33 12.62
C ALA A 110 9.48 1.65 12.66
N ALA A 111 10.29 1.00 11.84
CA ALA A 111 11.73 1.29 11.75
C ALA A 111 12.01 2.74 11.35
N GLY A 112 11.04 3.40 10.65
CA GLY A 112 11.14 4.81 10.31
C GLY A 112 10.53 5.76 11.34
N ILE A 113 10.01 5.26 12.47
CA ILE A 113 9.29 6.03 13.48
C ILE A 113 9.99 5.89 14.83
N ALA A 114 10.27 7.03 15.49
CA ALA A 114 11.10 7.06 16.69
C ALA A 114 10.36 6.74 18.01
N SER A 115 9.05 6.54 18.03
CA SER A 115 8.27 6.41 19.26
C SER A 115 7.72 4.99 19.49
N GLY A 116 8.00 4.39 20.64
CA GLY A 116 7.51 3.06 20.99
C GLY A 116 6.00 2.96 21.21
N ALA A 117 5.35 4.04 21.67
CA ALA A 117 3.89 4.08 21.83
C ALA A 117 3.19 4.03 20.47
N THR A 118 3.79 4.65 19.46
CA THR A 118 3.29 4.65 18.08
C THR A 118 3.34 3.25 17.47
N LYS A 119 4.32 2.43 17.85
CA LYS A 119 4.49 1.08 17.31
C LYS A 119 3.29 0.17 17.60
N ARG A 120 2.73 0.24 18.81
CA ARG A 120 1.54 -0.55 19.18
C ARG A 120 0.29 -0.10 18.42
N SER A 121 0.07 1.20 18.33
CA SER A 121 -1.04 1.77 17.54
C SER A 121 -0.93 1.39 16.07
N LEU A 122 0.27 1.42 15.54
CA LEU A 122 0.56 1.04 14.15
C LEU A 122 0.24 -0.43 13.90
N LEU A 123 0.61 -1.32 14.81
CA LEU A 123 0.29 -2.74 14.71
C LEU A 123 -1.23 -2.98 14.65
N ASP A 124 -1.99 -2.30 15.52
CA ASP A 124 -3.45 -2.41 15.55
C ASP A 124 -4.10 -1.86 14.28
N GLU A 125 -3.66 -0.72 13.80
CA GLU A 125 -4.20 -0.08 12.59
C GLU A 125 -3.86 -0.88 11.32
N LEU A 126 -2.60 -1.29 11.17
CA LEU A 126 -2.18 -2.12 10.05
C LEU A 126 -2.88 -3.47 10.09
N GLY A 127 -3.05 -4.04 11.27
CA GLY A 127 -3.77 -5.30 11.43
C GLY A 127 -5.21 -5.21 10.92
N ARG A 128 -5.92 -4.15 11.27
CA ARG A 128 -7.29 -3.93 10.78
C ARG A 128 -7.33 -3.74 9.27
N MET A 129 -6.43 -2.95 8.72
CA MET A 129 -6.35 -2.71 7.29
C MET A 129 -6.03 -4.00 6.53
N ILE A 130 -5.02 -4.73 6.96
CA ILE A 130 -4.58 -5.97 6.29
C ILE A 130 -5.65 -7.05 6.36
N ARG A 131 -6.41 -7.14 7.46
CA ARG A 131 -7.54 -8.06 7.55
C ARG A 131 -8.68 -7.71 6.59
N GLN A 132 -8.92 -6.43 6.35
CA GLN A 132 -9.85 -5.99 5.31
C GLN A 132 -9.38 -6.45 3.93
N VAL A 133 -8.10 -6.26 3.64
CA VAL A 133 -7.51 -6.72 2.36
C VAL A 133 -7.70 -8.23 2.21
N ARG A 134 -7.36 -9.01 3.23
CA ARG A 134 -7.53 -10.46 3.22
C ARG A 134 -8.96 -10.87 2.87
N ALA A 135 -9.94 -10.22 3.47
CA ALA A 135 -11.36 -10.52 3.24
C ALA A 135 -11.81 -10.19 1.81
N GLN A 136 -11.09 -9.34 1.11
CA GLN A 136 -11.45 -8.83 -0.22
C GLN A 136 -10.57 -9.39 -1.35
N VAL A 137 -9.63 -10.28 -1.03
CA VAL A 137 -8.76 -10.90 -2.04
C VAL A 137 -9.59 -11.78 -2.97
N THR A 138 -9.40 -11.61 -4.28
CA THR A 138 -10.16 -12.32 -5.31
C THR A 138 -9.34 -13.35 -6.08
N GLY A 139 -8.04 -13.45 -5.82
CA GLY A 139 -7.17 -14.40 -6.50
C GLY A 139 -5.74 -14.34 -6.00
N PRO A 140 -4.84 -15.15 -6.56
CA PRO A 140 -3.44 -15.16 -6.16
C PRO A 140 -2.70 -13.92 -6.63
N VAL A 141 -1.53 -13.68 -6.05
CA VAL A 141 -0.62 -12.62 -6.51
C VAL A 141 -0.20 -12.89 -7.95
N ARG A 142 -0.32 -11.88 -8.79
CA ARG A 142 0.09 -11.92 -10.19
C ARG A 142 1.42 -11.22 -10.36
N PRO A 143 2.43 -11.87 -10.98
CA PRO A 143 3.72 -11.23 -11.22
C PRO A 143 3.58 -9.98 -12.11
N LEU A 144 4.36 -8.95 -11.81
CA LEU A 144 4.32 -7.70 -12.58
C LEU A 144 4.73 -7.89 -14.04
N ASP A 145 5.66 -8.77 -14.31
CA ASP A 145 6.13 -9.08 -15.66
C ASP A 145 5.06 -9.71 -16.55
N GLU A 146 4.05 -10.35 -15.97
CA GLU A 146 2.90 -10.90 -16.72
C GLU A 146 1.84 -9.84 -17.05
N LEU A 147 1.95 -8.64 -16.48
CA LEU A 147 0.96 -7.58 -16.59
C LEU A 147 1.37 -6.47 -17.59
N THR A 148 2.53 -6.60 -18.18
CA THR A 148 3.08 -5.65 -19.18
C THR A 148 2.84 -6.12 -20.61
#